data_79e0e31ac67b91c3d9b66f15d8d3c37f
#
_entry.id   79e0e31ac67b91c3d9b66f15d8d3c37f
#
_cell.length_a   1.000
_cell.length_b   1.000
_cell.length_c   1.000
_cell.angle_alpha   90.00
_cell.angle_beta   90.00
_cell.angle_gamma   90.00
#
_symmetry.space_group_name_H-M   'P 1'
#
loop_
_entity.id
_entity.type
_entity.pdbx_description
1 polymer ?
#
loop_
_entity_poly.entity_id
_entity_poly.type
_entity_poly.pdbx_seq_one_letter_code
_entity_poly.pdbx_strand_id
1 'polypeptide(L)'
;MSRFVTVGETMVALVPKEQGLLRYGPDFSMRIAGAESNTAIGLSRLGHTSSFITRIGNDGFGDFLIRMVRAEGVDTSGITVDKDHRTGVMFKEIRPNMETAVHYYRDNSAASCLCTGDVDEAVIQKADMVHLTGITPVLSKNCRQMVYDVMDMAVEGKTLISFDPNIRKKLWKDEEFRPMMKELINKSSCVMMGLEEGLFLYGTKDVKRLADMLFKGGRLRYLAVKNGAEGAWICDDQHLFHIPPW
;
A
#
# COMPACT_ATOMS: atom_id res chain seq x y z
N MET A 1 -8.04 13.28 17.47
CA MET A 1 -7.08 12.21 17.06
C MET A 1 -7.86 11.25 16.20
N SER A 2 -7.50 11.10 14.92
CA SER A 2 -8.23 10.23 14.00
C SER A 2 -7.71 8.80 14.06
N ARG A 3 -8.58 7.83 13.78
CA ARG A 3 -8.28 6.38 13.77
C ARG A 3 -8.16 5.90 12.33
N PHE A 4 -7.00 5.38 12.00
CA PHE A 4 -6.70 4.83 10.69
C PHE A 4 -6.47 3.33 10.77
N VAL A 5 -6.96 2.61 9.76
CA VAL A 5 -6.66 1.18 9.58
C VAL A 5 -5.98 1.02 8.23
N THR A 6 -4.88 0.28 8.18
CA THR A 6 -4.24 -0.10 6.93
C THR A 6 -4.28 -1.61 6.78
N VAL A 7 -4.57 -2.11 5.57
CA VAL A 7 -4.69 -3.55 5.31
C VAL A 7 -3.86 -3.92 4.10
N GLY A 8 -2.90 -4.83 4.26
CA GLY A 8 -2.09 -5.26 3.14
C GLY A 8 -0.80 -5.98 3.52
N GLU A 9 0.14 -6.06 2.59
CA GLU A 9 1.38 -6.79 2.78
C GLU A 9 2.47 -5.95 3.44
N THR A 10 3.18 -6.58 4.38
CA THR A 10 4.49 -6.14 4.83
C THR A 10 5.52 -7.25 4.61
N MET A 11 6.77 -6.88 4.38
CA MET A 11 7.87 -7.81 4.17
C MET A 11 9.19 -7.27 4.73
N VAL A 12 10.16 -8.14 4.91
CA VAL A 12 11.52 -7.71 5.27
C VAL A 12 12.27 -7.30 4.01
N ALA A 13 12.82 -6.09 4.01
CA ALA A 13 13.78 -5.64 3.01
C ALA A 13 15.20 -5.87 3.52
N LEU A 14 15.97 -6.68 2.81
CA LEU A 14 17.40 -6.82 2.99
C LEU A 14 18.09 -5.76 2.13
N VAL A 15 18.59 -4.73 2.80
CA VAL A 15 19.23 -3.57 2.17
C VAL A 15 20.75 -3.72 2.33
N PRO A 16 21.53 -3.75 1.24
CA PRO A 16 22.98 -3.87 1.34
C PRO A 16 23.55 -2.63 2.04
N LYS A 17 24.58 -2.84 2.86
CA LYS A 17 25.28 -1.75 3.55
C LYS A 17 26.15 -0.93 2.60
N GLU A 18 26.59 -1.56 1.50
CA GLU A 18 27.44 -0.96 0.47
C GLU A 18 26.79 -1.10 -0.91
N GLN A 19 27.16 -0.23 -1.82
CA GLN A 19 26.74 -0.34 -3.23
C GLN A 19 27.47 -1.49 -3.90
N GLY A 20 26.76 -2.24 -4.73
CA GLY A 20 27.36 -3.36 -5.47
C GLY A 20 26.31 -4.38 -5.93
N LEU A 21 26.79 -5.37 -6.65
CA LEU A 21 25.96 -6.46 -7.15
C LEU A 21 25.81 -7.55 -6.07
N LEU A 22 24.60 -8.11 -5.94
CA LEU A 22 24.31 -9.18 -4.97
C LEU A 22 25.24 -10.38 -5.08
N ARG A 23 25.71 -10.71 -6.28
CA ARG A 23 26.61 -11.84 -6.53
C ARG A 23 27.96 -11.75 -5.81
N TYR A 24 28.32 -10.61 -5.28
CA TYR A 24 29.56 -10.43 -4.52
C TYR A 24 29.35 -10.57 -2.99
N GLY A 25 28.13 -10.95 -2.56
CA GLY A 25 27.85 -11.29 -1.18
C GLY A 25 27.97 -10.11 -0.20
N PRO A 26 27.30 -8.96 -0.45
CA PRO A 26 27.37 -7.83 0.46
C PRO A 26 26.72 -8.15 1.81
N ASP A 27 27.15 -7.45 2.84
CA ASP A 27 26.44 -7.41 4.12
C ASP A 27 25.10 -6.71 3.98
N PHE A 28 24.07 -7.20 4.71
CA PHE A 28 22.74 -6.63 4.68
C PHE A 28 22.30 -6.10 6.04
N SER A 29 21.46 -5.10 6.02
CA SER A 29 20.62 -4.68 7.16
C SER A 29 19.17 -4.96 6.86
N MET A 30 18.42 -5.44 7.85
CA MET A 30 16.98 -5.65 7.75
C MET A 30 16.24 -4.32 7.92
N ARG A 31 15.21 -4.10 7.10
CA ARG A 31 14.29 -2.96 7.17
C ARG A 31 12.87 -3.45 6.92
N ILE A 32 11.88 -2.68 7.36
CA ILE A 32 10.48 -2.90 6.99
C ILE A 32 10.29 -2.43 5.56
N ALA A 33 9.50 -3.17 4.80
CA ALA A 33 8.94 -2.74 3.52
C ALA A 33 7.49 -3.18 3.41
N GLY A 34 6.68 -2.30 2.84
CA GLY A 34 5.25 -2.46 2.63
C GLY A 34 4.62 -1.09 2.50
N ALA A 35 3.77 -0.90 1.51
CA ALA A 35 3.14 0.41 1.30
C ALA A 35 2.19 0.73 2.44
N GLU A 36 1.39 -0.23 2.83
CA GLU A 36 0.39 -0.10 3.89
C GLU A 36 1.05 0.02 5.27
N SER A 37 2.09 -0.76 5.57
CA SER A 37 2.84 -0.64 6.83
C SER A 37 3.57 0.71 6.93
N ASN A 38 4.12 1.22 5.82
CA ASN A 38 4.74 2.54 5.79
C ASN A 38 3.72 3.64 6.05
N THR A 39 2.50 3.52 5.51
CA THR A 39 1.41 4.46 5.77
C THR A 39 0.97 4.41 7.23
N ALA A 40 0.81 3.22 7.82
CA ALA A 40 0.49 3.08 9.24
C ALA A 40 1.53 3.75 10.14
N ILE A 41 2.82 3.50 9.89
CA ILE A 41 3.93 4.11 10.63
C ILE A 41 3.93 5.64 10.46
N GLY A 42 3.76 6.14 9.24
CA GLY A 42 3.70 7.57 8.97
C GLY A 42 2.58 8.26 9.74
N LEU A 43 1.39 7.68 9.75
CA LEU A 43 0.23 8.19 10.49
C LEU A 43 0.45 8.17 12.01
N SER A 44 1.06 7.11 12.55
CA SER A 44 1.44 7.02 13.96
C SER A 44 2.42 8.12 14.34
N ARG A 45 3.47 8.35 13.52
CA ARG A 45 4.46 9.41 13.74
C ARG A 45 3.86 10.82 13.68
N LEU A 46 2.77 10.99 12.93
CA LEU A 46 2.00 12.25 12.88
C LEU A 46 1.03 12.41 14.06
N GLY A 47 1.02 11.48 15.01
CA GLY A 47 0.22 11.57 16.22
C GLY A 47 -1.21 11.03 16.07
N HIS A 48 -1.52 10.28 15.00
CA HIS A 48 -2.79 9.60 14.85
C HIS A 48 -2.75 8.19 15.45
N THR A 49 -3.91 7.62 15.74
CA THR A 49 -4.03 6.20 16.06
C THR A 49 -4.04 5.41 14.75
N SER A 50 -3.13 4.46 14.58
CA SER A 50 -3.10 3.60 13.41
C SER A 50 -3.05 2.13 13.81
N SER A 51 -3.83 1.29 13.13
CA SER A 51 -3.84 -0.16 13.25
C SER A 51 -3.45 -0.77 11.90
N PHE A 52 -2.69 -1.86 11.95
CA PHE A 52 -2.25 -2.56 10.75
C PHE A 52 -2.75 -4.00 10.74
N ILE A 53 -3.47 -4.37 9.69
CA ILE A 53 -3.98 -5.71 9.44
C ILE A 53 -3.15 -6.35 8.33
N THR A 54 -2.53 -7.48 8.66
CA THR A 54 -1.70 -8.24 7.72
C THR A 54 -1.58 -9.69 8.17
N ARG A 55 -0.97 -10.51 7.32
CA ARG A 55 -0.59 -11.88 7.66
C ARG A 55 0.92 -12.04 7.46
N ILE A 56 1.58 -12.62 8.45
CA ILE A 56 3.04 -12.88 8.44
C ILE A 56 3.29 -14.34 8.77
N GLY A 57 4.46 -14.86 8.41
CA GLY A 57 4.86 -16.22 8.76
C GLY A 57 5.26 -16.35 10.22
N ASN A 58 5.12 -17.58 10.76
CA ASN A 58 5.65 -17.97 12.06
C ASN A 58 7.17 -18.21 11.93
N ASP A 59 7.93 -17.14 11.71
CA ASP A 59 9.37 -17.14 11.48
C ASP A 59 10.04 -15.88 12.04
N GLY A 60 11.37 -15.88 12.09
CA GLY A 60 12.14 -14.75 12.63
C GLY A 60 11.95 -13.44 11.87
N PHE A 61 11.55 -13.47 10.60
CA PHE A 61 11.22 -12.26 9.83
C PHE A 61 9.85 -11.69 10.25
N GLY A 62 8.87 -12.58 10.50
CA GLY A 62 7.57 -12.17 11.04
C GLY A 62 7.71 -11.51 12.42
N ASP A 63 8.49 -12.13 13.33
CA ASP A 63 8.79 -11.56 14.64
C ASP A 63 9.46 -10.20 14.54
N PHE A 64 10.41 -10.05 13.62
CA PHE A 64 11.06 -8.77 13.35
C PHE A 64 10.04 -7.71 12.93
N LEU A 65 9.15 -8.02 11.98
CA LEU A 65 8.16 -7.08 11.48
C LEU A 65 7.18 -6.63 12.57
N ILE A 66 6.63 -7.56 13.36
CA ILE A 66 5.73 -7.21 14.48
C ILE A 66 6.42 -6.26 15.45
N ARG A 67 7.64 -6.60 15.87
CA ARG A 67 8.40 -5.79 16.83
C ARG A 67 8.67 -4.39 16.30
N MET A 68 9.09 -4.29 15.05
CA MET A 68 9.43 -3.01 14.44
C MET A 68 8.21 -2.13 14.20
N VAL A 69 7.11 -2.69 13.68
CA VAL A 69 5.87 -1.94 13.44
C VAL A 69 5.27 -1.48 14.77
N ARG A 70 5.27 -2.34 15.80
CA ARG A 70 4.82 -1.99 17.14
C ARG A 70 5.66 -0.90 17.80
N ALA A 71 6.99 -0.93 17.60
CA ALA A 71 7.92 0.09 18.13
C ALA A 71 7.65 1.49 17.54
N GLU A 72 7.02 1.57 16.38
CA GLU A 72 6.59 2.83 15.75
C GLU A 72 5.19 3.31 16.25
N GLY A 73 4.64 2.64 17.28
CA GLY A 73 3.36 3.02 17.88
C GLY A 73 2.11 2.56 17.12
N VAL A 74 2.27 1.67 16.13
CA VAL A 74 1.14 1.09 15.39
C VAL A 74 0.53 -0.07 16.19
N ASP A 75 -0.79 -0.13 16.27
CA ASP A 75 -1.49 -1.28 16.82
C ASP A 75 -1.32 -2.49 15.88
N THR A 76 -0.75 -3.56 16.43
CA THR A 76 -0.44 -4.80 15.74
C THR A 76 -1.38 -5.95 16.11
N SER A 77 -2.49 -5.67 16.80
CA SER A 77 -3.46 -6.70 17.23
C SER A 77 -4.16 -7.39 16.03
N GLY A 78 -4.24 -6.71 14.89
CA GLY A 78 -4.78 -7.22 13.64
C GLY A 78 -3.77 -8.05 12.80
N ILE A 79 -2.58 -8.38 13.34
CA ILE A 79 -1.61 -9.20 12.62
C ILE A 79 -1.85 -10.69 12.89
N THR A 80 -2.18 -11.43 11.83
CA THR A 80 -2.33 -12.90 11.87
C THR A 80 -0.98 -13.57 11.64
N VAL A 81 -0.61 -14.54 12.50
CA VAL A 81 0.59 -15.37 12.35
C VAL A 81 0.25 -16.66 11.65
N ASP A 82 0.75 -16.84 10.43
CA ASP A 82 0.55 -18.03 9.60
C ASP A 82 1.61 -19.11 9.92
N LYS A 83 1.16 -20.35 10.17
CA LYS A 83 2.06 -21.47 10.50
C LYS A 83 2.56 -22.20 9.26
N ASP A 84 1.88 -22.05 8.13
CA ASP A 84 2.10 -22.83 6.92
C ASP A 84 2.86 -22.03 5.84
N HIS A 85 2.79 -20.69 5.89
CA HIS A 85 3.42 -19.82 4.91
C HIS A 85 4.47 -18.92 5.57
N ARG A 86 5.50 -18.57 4.79
CA ARG A 86 6.62 -17.73 5.25
C ARG A 86 6.35 -16.25 5.07
N THR A 87 7.04 -15.45 5.86
CA THR A 87 7.08 -13.99 5.67
C THR A 87 7.77 -13.64 4.35
N GLY A 88 7.17 -12.74 3.58
CA GLY A 88 7.77 -12.22 2.35
C GLY A 88 9.09 -11.48 2.61
N VAL A 89 10.03 -11.61 1.70
CA VAL A 89 11.35 -10.97 1.77
C VAL A 89 11.68 -10.35 0.43
N MET A 90 12.39 -9.22 0.43
CA MET A 90 13.00 -8.67 -0.77
C MET A 90 14.45 -8.27 -0.53
N PHE A 91 15.26 -8.38 -1.58
CA PHE A 91 16.63 -7.88 -1.60
C PHE A 91 16.70 -6.63 -2.48
N LYS A 92 17.35 -5.59 -1.97
CA LYS A 92 17.74 -4.44 -2.78
C LYS A 92 19.15 -4.63 -3.31
N GLU A 93 19.36 -4.30 -4.57
CA GLU A 93 20.68 -4.23 -5.19
C GLU A 93 20.92 -2.77 -5.60
N ILE A 94 21.79 -2.07 -4.87
CA ILE A 94 22.09 -0.65 -5.09
C ILE A 94 23.29 -0.57 -6.02
N ARG A 95 23.04 -0.26 -7.29
CA ARG A 95 24.07 -0.17 -8.31
C ARG A 95 24.56 1.27 -8.46
N PRO A 96 25.86 1.51 -8.58
CA PRO A 96 26.37 2.84 -8.88
C PRO A 96 25.77 3.36 -10.20
N ASN A 97 25.27 4.59 -10.21
CA ASN A 97 24.74 5.28 -11.39
C ASN A 97 23.58 4.56 -12.12
N MET A 98 22.89 3.65 -11.46
CA MET A 98 21.74 2.91 -12.00
C MET A 98 20.58 2.93 -11.00
N GLU A 99 19.37 2.65 -11.49
CA GLU A 99 18.23 2.44 -10.60
C GLU A 99 18.48 1.23 -9.68
N THR A 100 18.01 1.35 -8.43
CA THR A 100 18.03 0.25 -7.48
C THR A 100 17.19 -0.90 -8.00
N ALA A 101 17.81 -2.07 -8.18
CA ALA A 101 17.08 -3.28 -8.51
C ALA A 101 16.47 -3.89 -7.25
N VAL A 102 15.26 -4.45 -7.37
CA VAL A 102 14.59 -5.15 -6.28
C VAL A 102 14.24 -6.57 -6.72
N HIS A 103 14.68 -7.53 -5.90
CA HIS A 103 14.42 -8.95 -6.09
C HIS A 103 13.46 -9.42 -5.00
N TYR A 104 12.27 -9.87 -5.39
CA TYR A 104 11.21 -10.29 -4.48
C TYR A 104 11.20 -11.79 -4.28
N TYR A 105 11.10 -12.21 -3.02
CA TYR A 105 10.87 -13.58 -2.58
C TYR A 105 9.59 -13.57 -1.73
N ARG A 106 8.45 -13.42 -2.41
CA ARG A 106 7.13 -13.23 -1.80
C ARG A 106 6.04 -14.11 -2.39
N ASP A 107 6.38 -14.94 -3.35
CA ASP A 107 5.44 -15.90 -3.93
C ASP A 107 5.00 -16.89 -2.84
N ASN A 108 3.69 -17.09 -2.71
CA ASN A 108 3.09 -17.88 -1.63
C ASN A 108 3.52 -17.43 -0.22
N SER A 109 3.78 -16.15 -0.01
CA SER A 109 4.02 -15.60 1.32
C SER A 109 2.74 -15.63 2.16
N ALA A 110 2.89 -15.55 3.49
CA ALA A 110 1.76 -15.45 4.40
C ALA A 110 0.82 -14.30 4.01
N ALA A 111 1.35 -13.13 3.65
CA ALA A 111 0.56 -12.00 3.19
C ALA A 111 -0.23 -12.27 1.90
N SER A 112 0.25 -13.15 1.02
CA SER A 112 -0.51 -13.56 -0.17
C SER A 112 -1.71 -14.46 0.15
N CYS A 113 -1.80 -14.95 1.39
CA CYS A 113 -2.92 -15.74 1.90
C CYS A 113 -3.92 -14.89 2.72
N LEU A 114 -3.73 -13.57 2.81
CA LEU A 114 -4.71 -12.67 3.42
C LEU A 114 -6.10 -12.90 2.83
N CYS A 115 -7.08 -12.99 3.71
CA CYS A 115 -8.48 -13.19 3.33
C CYS A 115 -9.41 -12.39 4.24
N THR A 116 -10.69 -12.33 3.90
CA THR A 116 -11.71 -11.60 4.67
C THR A 116 -11.76 -12.04 6.14
N GLY A 117 -11.49 -13.31 6.44
CA GLY A 117 -11.46 -13.84 7.81
C GLY A 117 -10.33 -13.28 8.70
N ASP A 118 -9.33 -12.61 8.12
CA ASP A 118 -8.28 -11.90 8.88
C ASP A 118 -8.71 -10.48 9.30
N VAL A 119 -9.85 -9.99 8.83
CA VAL A 119 -10.32 -8.63 9.05
C VAL A 119 -11.51 -8.61 9.99
N ASP A 120 -11.37 -7.94 11.11
CA ASP A 120 -12.50 -7.66 11.99
C ASP A 120 -13.29 -6.46 11.42
N GLU A 121 -14.53 -6.74 10.99
CA GLU A 121 -15.43 -5.75 10.43
C GLU A 121 -15.66 -4.56 11.38
N ALA A 122 -15.75 -4.81 12.68
CA ALA A 122 -15.97 -3.77 13.68
C ALA A 122 -14.76 -2.80 13.75
N VAL A 123 -13.55 -3.27 13.45
CA VAL A 123 -12.34 -2.43 13.39
C VAL A 123 -12.42 -1.49 12.18
N ILE A 124 -12.84 -2.01 11.02
CA ILE A 124 -13.03 -1.21 9.80
C ILE A 124 -14.13 -0.17 9.98
N GLN A 125 -15.30 -0.57 10.47
CA GLN A 125 -16.46 0.31 10.62
C GLN A 125 -16.27 1.41 11.67
N LYS A 126 -15.42 1.18 12.69
CA LYS A 126 -15.08 2.17 13.72
C LYS A 126 -13.94 3.11 13.35
N ALA A 127 -13.25 2.87 12.24
CA ALA A 127 -12.18 3.74 11.76
C ALA A 127 -12.73 5.01 11.12
N ASP A 128 -11.95 6.09 11.17
CA ASP A 128 -12.26 7.30 10.41
C ASP A 128 -11.86 7.12 8.92
N MET A 129 -10.83 6.31 8.68
CA MET A 129 -10.36 5.99 7.32
C MET A 129 -9.67 4.63 7.29
N VAL A 130 -9.95 3.85 6.24
CA VAL A 130 -9.17 2.66 5.88
C VAL A 130 -8.29 2.98 4.67
N HIS A 131 -7.01 2.56 4.71
CA HIS A 131 -6.08 2.71 3.60
C HIS A 131 -5.71 1.36 2.98
N LEU A 132 -5.83 1.28 1.67
CA LEU A 132 -5.56 0.11 0.83
C LEU A 132 -4.66 0.50 -0.33
N THR A 133 -3.94 -0.47 -0.89
CA THR A 133 -3.17 -0.27 -2.12
C THR A 133 -3.53 -1.26 -3.22
N GLY A 134 -3.16 -0.94 -4.45
CA GLY A 134 -3.30 -1.84 -5.60
C GLY A 134 -2.31 -3.00 -5.61
N ILE A 135 -1.41 -3.09 -4.63
CA ILE A 135 -0.51 -4.24 -4.49
C ILE A 135 -1.27 -5.45 -3.95
N THR A 136 -2.03 -5.27 -2.88
CA THR A 136 -2.71 -6.35 -2.17
C THR A 136 -3.66 -7.15 -3.07
N PRO A 137 -4.56 -6.57 -3.90
CA PRO A 137 -5.52 -7.34 -4.70
C PRO A 137 -4.87 -8.13 -5.86
N VAL A 138 -3.59 -7.90 -6.15
CA VAL A 138 -2.87 -8.64 -7.20
C VAL A 138 -2.01 -9.77 -6.66
N LEU A 139 -1.93 -9.95 -5.34
CA LEU A 139 -1.17 -11.03 -4.72
C LEU A 139 -1.85 -12.38 -4.88
N SER A 140 -3.16 -12.44 -4.71
CA SER A 140 -3.97 -13.65 -4.86
C SER A 140 -5.45 -13.33 -5.06
N LYS A 141 -6.24 -14.35 -5.42
CA LYS A 141 -7.70 -14.22 -5.51
C LYS A 141 -8.32 -13.91 -4.14
N ASN A 142 -7.82 -14.51 -3.06
CA ASN A 142 -8.29 -14.26 -1.70
C ASN A 142 -8.00 -12.82 -1.27
N CYS A 143 -6.80 -12.32 -1.54
CA CYS A 143 -6.44 -10.92 -1.27
C CYS A 143 -7.33 -9.95 -2.07
N ARG A 144 -7.65 -10.29 -3.33
CA ARG A 144 -8.56 -9.50 -4.15
C ARG A 144 -9.96 -9.43 -3.53
N GLN A 145 -10.53 -10.58 -3.17
CA GLN A 145 -11.84 -10.64 -2.53
C GLN A 145 -11.85 -9.86 -1.21
N MET A 146 -10.85 -10.06 -0.38
CA MET A 146 -10.70 -9.34 0.89
C MET A 146 -10.67 -7.82 0.69
N VAL A 147 -9.97 -7.30 -0.34
CA VAL A 147 -9.95 -5.86 -0.60
C VAL A 147 -11.35 -5.33 -0.95
N TYR A 148 -12.13 -6.06 -1.76
CA TYR A 148 -13.52 -5.69 -2.04
C TYR A 148 -14.37 -5.71 -0.78
N ASP A 149 -14.28 -6.76 0.02
CA ASP A 149 -15.06 -6.92 1.25
C ASP A 149 -14.73 -5.80 2.26
N VAL A 150 -13.45 -5.45 2.42
CA VAL A 150 -13.02 -4.32 3.27
C VAL A 150 -13.59 -2.99 2.78
N MET A 151 -13.63 -2.77 1.46
CA MET A 151 -14.26 -1.57 0.91
C MET A 151 -15.76 -1.53 1.17
N ASP A 152 -16.44 -2.67 1.08
CA ASP A 152 -17.88 -2.76 1.35
C ASP A 152 -18.17 -2.55 2.85
N MET A 153 -17.40 -3.18 3.76
CA MET A 153 -17.46 -2.92 5.21
C MET A 153 -17.26 -1.43 5.55
N ALA A 154 -16.28 -0.78 4.87
CA ALA A 154 -16.02 0.64 5.07
C ALA A 154 -17.20 1.52 4.61
N VAL A 155 -17.84 1.15 3.49
CA VAL A 155 -19.05 1.85 3.00
C VAL A 155 -20.20 1.74 3.99
N GLU A 156 -20.45 0.54 4.51
CA GLU A 156 -21.51 0.29 5.51
C GLU A 156 -21.24 1.06 6.80
N GLY A 157 -20.00 1.07 7.28
CA GLY A 157 -19.57 1.83 8.46
C GLY A 157 -19.44 3.34 8.25
N LYS A 158 -19.62 3.85 7.01
CA LYS A 158 -19.36 5.25 6.61
C LYS A 158 -17.91 5.68 6.82
N THR A 159 -16.99 4.73 6.86
CA THR A 159 -15.55 4.92 6.94
C THR A 159 -15.04 5.44 5.60
N LEU A 160 -14.14 6.42 5.61
CA LEU A 160 -13.51 6.91 4.39
C LEU A 160 -12.53 5.86 3.85
N ILE A 161 -12.46 5.73 2.53
CA ILE A 161 -11.55 4.81 1.86
C ILE A 161 -10.45 5.62 1.18
N SER A 162 -9.20 5.39 1.60
CA SER A 162 -8.00 5.88 0.94
C SER A 162 -7.38 4.77 0.10
N PHE A 163 -7.05 5.05 -1.16
CA PHE A 163 -6.49 4.07 -2.08
C PHE A 163 -5.29 4.61 -2.84
N ASP A 164 -4.18 3.87 -2.82
CA ASP A 164 -3.01 4.12 -3.67
C ASP A 164 -2.91 2.99 -4.71
N PRO A 165 -3.11 3.22 -6.01
CA PRO A 165 -2.96 2.20 -7.05
C PRO A 165 -1.62 1.49 -6.99
N ASN A 166 -0.56 2.18 -6.65
CA ASN A 166 0.80 1.68 -6.38
C ASN A 166 1.23 0.59 -7.38
N ILE A 167 1.08 0.90 -8.67
CA ILE A 167 1.21 -0.05 -9.77
C ILE A 167 2.62 -0.61 -9.84
N ARG A 168 2.72 -1.93 -9.70
CA ARG A 168 3.97 -2.67 -9.88
C ARG A 168 3.85 -3.53 -11.13
N LYS A 169 4.35 -3.04 -12.28
CA LYS A 169 4.26 -3.74 -13.59
C LYS A 169 4.70 -5.21 -13.53
N LYS A 170 5.67 -5.54 -12.67
CA LYS A 170 6.12 -6.94 -12.46
C LYS A 170 5.07 -7.87 -11.85
N LEU A 171 4.08 -7.33 -11.12
CA LEU A 171 2.99 -8.08 -10.51
C LEU A 171 1.76 -8.19 -11.43
N TRP A 172 1.68 -7.34 -12.44
CA TRP A 172 0.54 -7.26 -13.34
C TRP A 172 0.72 -8.25 -14.48
N LYS A 173 0.13 -9.41 -14.35
CA LYS A 173 0.24 -10.50 -15.33
C LYS A 173 -0.86 -10.46 -16.39
N ASP A 174 -1.98 -9.77 -16.13
CA ASP A 174 -3.18 -9.82 -16.95
C ASP A 174 -3.77 -8.43 -17.26
N GLU A 175 -4.46 -8.30 -18.39
CA GLU A 175 -5.20 -7.09 -18.77
C GLU A 175 -6.37 -6.78 -17.84
N GLU A 176 -6.86 -7.77 -17.07
CA GLU A 176 -7.94 -7.63 -16.09
C GLU A 176 -7.62 -6.64 -14.96
N PHE A 177 -6.34 -6.40 -14.66
CA PHE A 177 -5.98 -5.53 -13.54
C PHE A 177 -6.30 -4.06 -13.79
N ARG A 178 -6.29 -3.60 -15.03
CA ARG A 178 -6.62 -2.20 -15.33
C ARG A 178 -8.09 -1.88 -15.03
N PRO A 179 -9.10 -2.65 -15.48
CA PRO A 179 -10.50 -2.46 -15.08
C PRO A 179 -10.69 -2.53 -13.57
N MET A 180 -10.10 -3.54 -12.91
CA MET A 180 -10.18 -3.69 -11.46
C MET A 180 -9.62 -2.46 -10.73
N MET A 181 -8.45 -1.94 -11.10
CA MET A 181 -7.90 -0.75 -10.47
C MET A 181 -8.80 0.47 -10.61
N LYS A 182 -9.39 0.67 -11.80
CA LYS A 182 -10.36 1.75 -12.02
C LYS A 182 -11.61 1.60 -11.14
N GLU A 183 -12.07 0.38 -10.95
CA GLU A 183 -13.20 0.08 -10.07
C GLU A 183 -12.87 0.42 -8.61
N LEU A 184 -11.72 -0.04 -8.08
CA LEU A 184 -11.26 0.26 -6.72
C LEU A 184 -11.06 1.77 -6.50
N ILE A 185 -10.50 2.47 -7.49
CA ILE A 185 -10.40 3.94 -7.48
C ILE A 185 -11.79 4.58 -7.38
N ASN A 186 -12.76 4.14 -8.17
CA ASN A 186 -14.11 4.70 -8.18
C ASN A 186 -14.87 4.44 -6.86
N LYS A 187 -14.55 3.37 -6.13
CA LYS A 187 -15.09 3.08 -4.80
C LYS A 187 -14.46 3.93 -3.69
N SER A 188 -13.36 4.64 -3.97
CA SER A 188 -12.53 5.32 -2.97
C SER A 188 -12.95 6.77 -2.73
N SER A 189 -12.74 7.25 -1.49
CA SER A 189 -12.99 8.64 -1.07
C SER A 189 -11.76 9.53 -1.27
N CYS A 190 -10.57 8.94 -1.16
CA CYS A 190 -9.29 9.60 -1.33
C CYS A 190 -8.40 8.73 -2.20
N VAL A 191 -7.82 9.28 -3.25
CA VAL A 191 -6.92 8.55 -4.15
C VAL A 191 -5.56 9.25 -4.18
N MET A 192 -4.51 8.45 -4.03
CA MET A 192 -3.12 8.93 -4.13
C MET A 192 -2.42 8.17 -5.25
N MET A 193 -2.14 8.81 -6.38
CA MET A 193 -1.49 8.14 -7.51
C MET A 193 -0.30 8.95 -8.04
N GLY A 194 0.60 8.28 -8.75
CA GLY A 194 1.65 8.93 -9.53
C GLY A 194 1.15 9.40 -10.90
N LEU A 195 1.80 10.40 -11.50
CA LEU A 195 1.49 10.83 -12.88
C LEU A 195 1.61 9.70 -13.90
N GLU A 196 2.59 8.81 -13.75
CA GLU A 196 2.76 7.65 -14.62
C GLU A 196 1.60 6.63 -14.48
N GLU A 197 1.04 6.52 -13.28
CA GLU A 197 -0.15 5.70 -13.02
C GLU A 197 -1.40 6.32 -13.66
N GLY A 198 -1.52 7.65 -13.58
CA GLY A 198 -2.56 8.41 -14.29
C GLY A 198 -2.50 8.19 -15.79
N LEU A 199 -1.31 8.32 -16.38
CA LEU A 199 -1.09 8.00 -17.80
C LEU A 199 -1.46 6.56 -18.13
N PHE A 200 -1.01 5.61 -17.32
CA PHE A 200 -1.25 4.19 -17.57
C PHE A 200 -2.73 3.83 -17.47
N LEU A 201 -3.44 4.32 -16.47
CA LEU A 201 -4.84 3.97 -16.22
C LEU A 201 -5.81 4.80 -17.09
N TYR A 202 -5.56 6.08 -17.28
CA TYR A 202 -6.51 7.04 -17.85
C TYR A 202 -6.02 7.71 -19.14
N GLY A 203 -4.78 7.43 -19.57
CA GLY A 203 -4.23 7.94 -20.84
C GLY A 203 -3.82 9.42 -20.76
N THR A 204 -3.64 10.00 -19.57
CA THR A 204 -3.27 11.41 -19.42
C THR A 204 -2.30 11.63 -18.25
N LYS A 205 -1.38 12.59 -18.41
CA LYS A 205 -0.55 13.19 -17.35
C LYS A 205 -1.05 14.57 -16.94
N ASP A 206 -2.07 15.09 -17.61
CA ASP A 206 -2.70 16.36 -17.26
C ASP A 206 -3.51 16.16 -15.98
N VAL A 207 -3.06 16.78 -14.88
CA VAL A 207 -3.65 16.61 -13.54
C VAL A 207 -5.08 17.13 -13.50
N LYS A 208 -5.38 18.25 -14.19
CA LYS A 208 -6.72 18.81 -14.23
C LYS A 208 -7.68 17.87 -14.96
N ARG A 209 -7.26 17.37 -16.13
CA ARG A 209 -8.05 16.38 -16.88
C ARG A 209 -8.27 15.10 -16.09
N LEU A 210 -7.24 14.64 -15.36
CA LEU A 210 -7.35 13.46 -14.49
C LEU A 210 -8.35 13.69 -13.36
N ALA A 211 -8.29 14.85 -12.70
CA ALA A 211 -9.24 15.26 -11.68
C ALA A 211 -10.67 15.31 -12.22
N ASP A 212 -10.89 15.99 -13.36
CA ASP A 212 -12.20 16.08 -14.02
C ASP A 212 -12.80 14.70 -14.33
N MET A 213 -11.95 13.72 -14.71
CA MET A 213 -12.40 12.35 -14.98
C MET A 213 -12.79 11.61 -13.69
N LEU A 214 -12.01 11.76 -12.62
CA LEU A 214 -12.16 11.00 -11.40
C LEU A 214 -13.29 11.54 -10.51
N PHE A 215 -13.44 12.85 -10.40
CA PHE A 215 -14.53 13.46 -9.62
C PHE A 215 -15.93 13.22 -10.21
N LYS A 216 -16.03 12.97 -11.53
CA LYS A 216 -17.30 12.59 -12.18
C LYS A 216 -17.90 11.28 -11.67
N GLY A 217 -17.06 10.41 -11.10
CA GLY A 217 -17.48 9.11 -10.52
C GLY A 217 -18.22 9.20 -9.19
N GLY A 218 -18.24 10.38 -8.54
CA GLY A 218 -19.17 10.74 -7.47
C GLY A 218 -18.78 10.38 -6.03
N ARG A 219 -17.77 9.54 -5.77
CA ARG A 219 -17.33 9.21 -4.39
C ARG A 219 -16.06 9.91 -3.96
N LEU A 220 -15.21 10.29 -4.91
CA LEU A 220 -13.94 10.91 -4.63
C LEU A 220 -14.14 12.28 -3.96
N ARG A 221 -13.43 12.51 -2.86
CA ARG A 221 -13.38 13.78 -2.15
C ARG A 221 -12.03 14.47 -2.33
N TYR A 222 -10.96 13.67 -2.38
CA TYR A 222 -9.59 14.16 -2.50
C TYR A 222 -8.79 13.32 -3.47
N LEU A 223 -8.02 13.98 -4.31
CA LEU A 223 -7.03 13.36 -5.20
C LEU A 223 -5.66 13.97 -4.93
N ALA A 224 -4.68 13.12 -4.66
CA ALA A 224 -3.28 13.50 -4.63
C ALA A 224 -2.54 12.87 -5.82
N VAL A 225 -1.85 13.69 -6.63
CA VAL A 225 -1.08 13.23 -7.78
C VAL A 225 0.40 13.50 -7.53
N LYS A 226 1.16 12.44 -7.30
CA LYS A 226 2.60 12.47 -6.98
C LYS A 226 3.42 12.63 -8.28
N ASN A 227 4.44 13.51 -8.27
CA ASN A 227 5.36 13.69 -9.39
C ASN A 227 6.85 13.68 -8.96
N GLY A 228 7.20 12.79 -8.05
CA GLY A 228 8.59 12.60 -7.62
C GLY A 228 9.25 13.90 -7.16
N ALA A 229 10.37 14.26 -7.76
CA ALA A 229 11.14 15.47 -7.41
C ALA A 229 10.42 16.79 -7.70
N GLU A 230 9.35 16.79 -8.48
CA GLU A 230 8.55 17.97 -8.80
C GLU A 230 7.44 18.23 -7.75
N GLY A 231 7.34 17.40 -6.71
CA GLY A 231 6.34 17.52 -5.67
C GLY A 231 5.04 16.77 -5.98
N ALA A 232 3.91 17.37 -5.62
CA ALA A 232 2.59 16.74 -5.80
C ALA A 232 1.50 17.79 -6.04
N TRP A 233 0.41 17.37 -6.65
CA TRP A 233 -0.83 18.14 -6.69
C TRP A 233 -1.84 17.52 -5.75
N ILE A 234 -2.57 18.36 -5.02
CA ILE A 234 -3.71 17.95 -4.20
C ILE A 234 -4.93 18.71 -4.69
N CYS A 235 -6.01 18.00 -4.96
CA CYS A 235 -7.25 18.62 -5.40
C CYS A 235 -8.49 18.00 -4.73
N ASP A 236 -9.48 18.81 -4.57
CA ASP A 236 -10.88 18.44 -4.36
C ASP A 236 -11.68 18.76 -5.64
N ASP A 237 -13.01 18.78 -5.56
CA ASP A 237 -13.90 19.04 -6.69
C ASP A 237 -13.86 20.51 -7.20
N GLN A 238 -13.27 21.43 -6.41
CA GLN A 238 -13.26 22.86 -6.70
C GLN A 238 -11.86 23.46 -6.84
N HIS A 239 -10.88 22.88 -6.13
CA HIS A 239 -9.54 23.46 -5.97
C HIS A 239 -8.45 22.50 -6.41
N LEU A 240 -7.39 23.05 -6.97
CA LEU A 240 -6.16 22.35 -7.35
C LEU A 240 -4.96 23.13 -6.80
N PHE A 241 -4.20 22.49 -5.91
CA PHE A 241 -3.01 23.04 -5.29
C PHE A 241 -1.77 22.25 -5.71
N HIS A 242 -0.70 22.95 -6.04
CA HIS A 242 0.63 22.35 -6.22
C HIS A 242 1.43 22.47 -4.93
N ILE A 243 1.94 21.37 -4.44
CA ILE A 243 2.82 21.26 -3.26
C ILE A 243 4.23 21.02 -3.78
N PRO A 244 5.15 22.00 -3.65
CA PRO A 244 6.53 21.82 -4.09
C PRO A 244 7.24 20.77 -3.21
N PRO A 245 8.33 20.15 -3.71
CA PRO A 245 9.17 19.28 -2.88
C PRO A 245 9.89 20.09 -1.81
N TRP A 246 10.29 19.41 -0.76
CA TRP A 246 11.15 19.97 0.31
C TRP A 246 12.60 19.99 -0.14
#